data_ef566c8fa36cde110172168c2994fddc
#
_entry.id   ef566c8fa36cde110172168c2994fddc
#
_cell.length_a   1.000
_cell.length_b   1.000
_cell.length_c   1.000
_cell.angle_alpha   90.00
_cell.angle_beta   90.00
_cell.angle_gamma   90.00
#
_symmetry.space_group_name_H-M   'P 1'
#
loop_
_entity.id
_entity.type
_entity.pdbx_description
1 polymer ?
#
loop_
_entity_poly.entity_id
_entity_poly.type
_entity_poly.pdbx_seq_one_letter_code
_entity_poly.pdbx_strand_id
1 'polypeptide(L)'
;MNQSKAIDITNERRQSPRVEQNIPLKISHDDFDIVTETKNLSRSGVYCRVKKYIEPMTKLKMHLLLPFKRNERIVTKKVSCQGVVVRTESIPQSDGYNVAIYFNDIQKRDAEYITEYINLMLTQPNERLS
;
A
#
# COMPACT_ATOMS: atom_id res chain seq x y z
N MET A 1 5.24 13.21 -27.77
CA MET A 1 5.77 13.38 -26.50
C MET A 1 4.76 13.52 -25.44
N ASN A 2 3.79 14.34 -25.61
CA ASN A 2 2.81 14.48 -24.59
C ASN A 2 1.94 13.31 -24.42
N GLN A 3 1.83 12.52 -25.43
CA GLN A 3 1.15 11.31 -25.29
C GLN A 3 1.79 10.45 -24.29
N SER A 4 3.10 10.64 -24.14
CA SER A 4 3.82 9.78 -23.25
C SER A 4 3.39 9.97 -21.82
N LYS A 5 2.84 11.12 -21.45
CA LYS A 5 2.41 11.28 -20.10
C LYS A 5 1.22 10.43 -19.76
N ALA A 6 0.21 10.46 -20.60
CA ALA A 6 -0.94 9.62 -20.34
C ALA A 6 -0.56 8.17 -20.42
N ILE A 7 0.32 7.84 -21.35
CA ILE A 7 0.80 6.50 -21.46
C ILE A 7 1.61 6.14 -20.23
N ASP A 8 2.37 7.10 -19.71
CA ASP A 8 3.19 6.86 -18.54
C ASP A 8 2.34 6.50 -17.33
N ILE A 9 1.23 7.14 -17.14
CA ILE A 9 0.37 6.82 -16.02
C ILE A 9 -0.11 5.40 -16.14
N THR A 10 -0.51 5.00 -17.32
CA THR A 10 -0.96 3.64 -17.54
C THR A 10 0.17 2.66 -17.37
N ASN A 11 1.34 2.99 -17.92
CA ASN A 11 2.49 2.13 -17.81
C ASN A 11 2.97 2.00 -16.37
N GLU A 12 2.90 3.08 -15.64
CA GLU A 12 3.31 3.04 -14.27
C GLU A 12 2.46 2.08 -13.48
N ARG A 13 1.17 2.07 -13.75
CA ARG A 13 0.28 1.14 -13.12
C ARG A 13 0.67 -0.30 -13.46
N ARG A 14 1.07 -0.56 -14.68
CA ARG A 14 1.51 -1.89 -15.07
C ARG A 14 2.89 -2.21 -14.57
N GLN A 15 3.77 -1.20 -14.54
CA GLN A 15 5.14 -1.41 -14.11
C GLN A 15 5.25 -1.49 -12.59
N SER A 16 4.20 -1.07 -11.89
CA SER A 16 4.19 -1.17 -10.45
C SER A 16 3.16 -2.22 -10.06
N PRO A 17 3.53 -3.47 -10.19
CA PRO A 17 2.57 -4.54 -9.89
C PRO A 17 2.14 -4.49 -8.45
N ARG A 18 0.93 -4.94 -8.22
CA ARG A 18 0.33 -4.97 -6.91
C ARG A 18 0.24 -6.39 -6.42
N VAL A 19 0.39 -6.56 -5.11
CA VAL A 19 0.18 -7.86 -4.50
C VAL A 19 -1.03 -7.75 -3.60
N GLU A 20 -1.91 -8.73 -3.67
CA GLU A 20 -3.11 -8.77 -2.87
C GLU A 20 -2.78 -9.45 -1.56
N GLN A 21 -2.16 -8.69 -0.68
CA GLN A 21 -1.75 -9.18 0.62
C GLN A 21 -2.30 -8.28 1.70
N ASN A 22 -2.75 -8.90 2.77
CA ASN A 22 -3.30 -8.15 3.90
C ASN A 22 -2.16 -7.82 4.85
N ILE A 23 -1.58 -6.65 4.66
CA ILE A 23 -0.45 -6.20 5.47
C ILE A 23 -1.00 -5.27 6.56
N PRO A 24 -0.64 -5.49 7.82
CA PRO A 24 -1.07 -4.58 8.88
C PRO A 24 -0.62 -3.15 8.57
N LEU A 25 -1.54 -2.23 8.72
CA LEU A 25 -1.33 -0.85 8.36
C LEU A 25 -1.90 0.06 9.43
N LYS A 26 -1.09 0.98 9.93
CA LYS A 26 -1.56 2.02 10.82
C LYS A 26 -1.47 3.35 10.10
N ILE A 27 -2.56 4.09 10.13
CA ILE A 27 -2.64 5.40 9.51
C ILE A 27 -2.81 6.42 10.63
N SER A 28 -1.95 7.43 10.66
CA SER A 28 -2.00 8.46 11.70
C SER A 28 -2.19 9.82 11.10
N HIS A 29 -3.03 10.60 11.72
CA HIS A 29 -3.33 11.97 11.34
C HIS A 29 -3.52 12.75 12.62
N ASP A 30 -3.47 14.08 12.56
CA ASP A 30 -3.63 14.88 13.77
C ASP A 30 -4.97 14.61 14.45
N ASP A 31 -5.99 14.31 13.66
CA ASP A 31 -7.34 14.17 14.19
C ASP A 31 -7.76 12.73 14.42
N PHE A 32 -6.99 11.74 13.97
CA PHE A 32 -7.42 10.35 14.11
C PHE A 32 -6.26 9.38 13.89
N ASP A 33 -6.45 8.17 14.42
CA ASP A 33 -5.59 7.04 14.14
C ASP A 33 -6.47 5.90 13.65
N ILE A 34 -6.01 5.19 12.65
CA ILE A 34 -6.74 4.07 12.08
C ILE A 34 -5.81 2.87 12.01
N VAL A 35 -6.28 1.72 12.47
CA VAL A 35 -5.56 0.47 12.31
C VAL A 35 -6.38 -0.40 11.38
N THR A 36 -5.76 -0.84 10.30
CA THR A 36 -6.44 -1.64 9.30
C THR A 36 -5.43 -2.55 8.61
N GLU A 37 -5.78 -3.06 7.47
CA GLU A 37 -4.91 -3.90 6.65
C GLU A 37 -5.01 -3.44 5.22
N THR A 38 -3.96 -3.65 4.46
CA THR A 38 -4.01 -3.36 3.04
C THR A 38 -4.87 -4.41 2.34
N LYS A 39 -5.52 -4.01 1.27
CA LYS A 39 -6.15 -4.94 0.34
C LYS A 39 -5.15 -5.29 -0.76
N ASN A 40 -4.36 -4.32 -1.15
CA ASN A 40 -3.22 -4.59 -2.03
C ASN A 40 -2.16 -3.55 -1.79
N LEU A 41 -0.96 -3.89 -2.20
CA LEU A 41 0.23 -3.08 -1.97
C LEU A 41 1.05 -3.04 -3.25
N SER A 42 1.55 -1.86 -3.60
CA SER A 42 2.50 -1.72 -4.69
C SER A 42 3.63 -0.82 -4.20
N ARG A 43 4.63 -0.64 -5.06
CA ARG A 43 5.75 0.22 -4.69
C ARG A 43 5.34 1.68 -4.56
N SER A 44 4.23 2.05 -5.18
CA SER A 44 3.81 3.45 -5.16
C SER A 44 2.72 3.75 -4.16
N GLY A 45 2.10 2.74 -3.56
CA GLY A 45 1.04 3.03 -2.61
C GLY A 45 0.27 1.81 -2.18
N VAL A 46 -0.80 2.05 -1.45
CA VAL A 46 -1.64 0.99 -0.92
C VAL A 46 -3.11 1.27 -1.21
N TYR A 47 -3.88 0.21 -1.21
CA TYR A 47 -5.33 0.29 -1.28
C TYR A 47 -5.83 -0.41 -0.02
N CYS A 48 -6.68 0.27 0.74
CA CYS A 48 -7.13 -0.28 2.00
C CYS A 48 -8.58 0.12 2.27
N ARG A 49 -9.15 -0.52 3.28
CA ARG A 49 -10.53 -0.25 3.66
C ARG A 49 -10.53 0.38 5.03
N VAL A 50 -11.29 1.47 5.18
CA VAL A 50 -11.40 2.16 6.45
C VAL A 50 -12.86 2.48 6.71
N LYS A 51 -13.20 2.75 7.96
CA LYS A 51 -14.57 3.08 8.31
C LYS A 51 -14.82 4.58 8.29
N LYS A 52 -13.77 5.36 8.29
CA LYS A 52 -13.89 6.81 8.33
C LYS A 52 -13.65 7.38 6.94
N TYR A 53 -14.48 8.31 6.52
CA TYR A 53 -14.24 9.00 5.26
C TYR A 53 -12.98 9.86 5.40
N ILE A 54 -12.06 9.72 4.48
CA ILE A 54 -10.85 10.54 4.46
C ILE A 54 -10.85 11.30 3.14
N GLU A 55 -10.80 12.61 3.25
CA GLU A 55 -10.90 13.45 2.07
C GLU A 55 -9.67 13.27 1.17
N PRO A 56 -9.88 13.23 -0.16
CA PRO A 56 -8.72 13.18 -1.07
C PRO A 56 -7.78 14.36 -0.82
N MET A 57 -6.52 14.14 -1.04
CA MET A 57 -5.42 15.08 -0.82
C MET A 57 -5.03 15.22 0.65
N THR A 58 -5.64 14.45 1.53
CA THR A 58 -5.22 14.43 2.94
C THR A 58 -3.88 13.72 3.05
N LYS A 59 -2.96 14.31 3.79
CA LYS A 59 -1.66 13.71 4.03
C LYS A 59 -1.68 12.92 5.32
N LEU A 60 -1.09 11.75 5.27
CA LEU A 60 -1.15 10.81 6.37
C LEU A 60 0.23 10.27 6.68
N LYS A 61 0.45 9.90 7.95
CA LYS A 61 1.61 9.12 8.31
C LYS A 61 1.19 7.66 8.29
N MET A 62 2.03 6.82 7.75
CA MET A 62 1.68 5.42 7.56
C MET A 62 2.76 4.53 8.10
N HIS A 63 2.35 3.42 8.71
CA HIS A 63 3.27 2.40 9.18
C HIS A 63 2.76 1.05 8.69
N LEU A 64 3.62 0.32 8.01
CA LEU A 64 3.30 -1.01 7.52
C LEU A 64 4.22 -2.02 8.19
N LEU A 65 3.70 -3.20 8.47
CA LEU A 65 4.49 -4.29 9.03
C LEU A 65 4.62 -5.37 7.98
N LEU A 66 5.78 -5.46 7.35
CA LEU A 66 6.01 -6.39 6.25
C LEU A 66 6.61 -7.68 6.78
N PRO A 67 5.93 -8.82 6.61
CA PRO A 67 6.47 -10.09 7.08
C PRO A 67 7.38 -10.71 6.02
N PHE A 68 8.60 -11.03 6.41
CA PHE A 68 9.56 -11.72 5.56
C PHE A 68 9.84 -13.07 6.16
N LYS A 69 9.72 -14.10 5.35
CA LYS A 69 10.02 -15.45 5.81
C LYS A 69 11.49 -15.75 5.59
N ARG A 70 12.18 -16.12 6.67
CA ARG A 70 13.59 -16.46 6.60
C ARG A 70 13.83 -17.69 7.43
N ASN A 71 14.28 -18.77 6.80
CA ASN A 71 14.60 -20.00 7.51
C ASN A 71 13.48 -20.44 8.42
N GLU A 72 12.28 -20.46 7.87
CA GLU A 72 11.09 -20.92 8.59
C GLU A 72 10.68 -20.00 9.73
N ARG A 73 11.25 -18.81 9.77
CA ARG A 73 10.87 -17.81 10.76
C ARG A 73 10.36 -16.60 10.02
N ILE A 74 9.49 -15.87 10.69
CA ILE A 74 8.97 -14.63 10.10
C ILE A 74 9.66 -13.47 10.79
N VAL A 75 10.30 -12.64 9.99
CA VAL A 75 10.93 -11.42 10.47
C VAL A 75 10.09 -10.27 9.93
N THR A 76 9.63 -9.42 10.84
CA THR A 76 8.78 -8.30 10.46
C THR A 76 9.61 -7.05 10.31
N LYS A 77 9.48 -6.38 9.17
CA LYS A 77 10.15 -5.10 8.93
C LYS A 77 9.10 -4.01 8.98
N LYS A 78 9.37 -2.98 9.77
CA LYS A 78 8.47 -1.85 9.88
C LYS A 78 8.86 -0.81 8.85
N VAL A 79 7.88 -0.39 8.05
CA VAL A 79 8.06 0.64 7.06
C VAL A 79 7.25 1.84 7.50
N SER A 80 7.87 3.02 7.53
CA SER A 80 7.20 4.26 7.90
C SER A 80 7.35 5.23 6.75
N CYS A 81 6.27 5.91 6.42
CA CYS A 81 6.32 6.85 5.32
C CYS A 81 5.16 7.82 5.42
N GLN A 82 5.12 8.75 4.48
CA GLN A 82 4.03 9.68 4.37
C GLN A 82 3.26 9.34 3.11
N GLY A 83 1.95 9.42 3.18
CA GLY A 83 1.12 9.15 2.02
C GLY A 83 0.11 10.27 1.82
N VAL A 84 -0.46 10.32 0.63
CA VAL A 84 -1.53 11.25 0.32
C VAL A 84 -2.68 10.45 -0.26
N VAL A 85 -3.88 10.73 0.25
CA VAL A 85 -5.08 10.07 -0.24
C VAL A 85 -5.38 10.59 -1.64
N VAL A 86 -5.48 9.68 -2.61
CA VAL A 86 -5.78 10.08 -3.97
C VAL A 86 -7.20 9.72 -4.37
N ARG A 87 -7.86 8.84 -3.63
CA ARG A 87 -9.23 8.46 -3.94
C ARG A 87 -9.87 7.82 -2.72
N THR A 88 -11.12 8.17 -2.47
CA THR A 88 -11.93 7.56 -1.42
C THR A 88 -13.28 7.25 -2.02
N GLU A 89 -13.70 5.99 -1.93
CA GLU A 89 -14.95 5.54 -2.52
C GLU A 89 -15.77 4.80 -1.49
N SER A 90 -17.07 5.11 -1.43
CA SER A 90 -17.97 4.38 -0.55
C SER A 90 -18.09 2.94 -1.02
N ILE A 91 -18.17 2.03 -0.05
CA ILE A 91 -18.41 0.63 -0.38
C ILE A 91 -19.92 0.42 -0.33
N PRO A 92 -20.53 -0.04 -1.43
CA PRO A 92 -21.98 -0.18 -1.47
C PRO A 92 -22.47 -1.10 -0.35
N GLN A 93 -23.57 -0.70 0.29
CA GLN A 93 -24.21 -1.50 1.32
C GLN A 93 -23.30 -1.73 2.52
N SER A 94 -22.41 -0.80 2.78
CA SER A 94 -21.49 -0.88 3.91
C SER A 94 -21.23 0.53 4.39
N ASP A 95 -20.78 0.65 5.63
CA ASP A 95 -20.41 1.96 6.16
C ASP A 95 -18.91 2.23 5.98
N GLY A 96 -18.25 1.44 5.16
CA GLY A 96 -16.81 1.58 4.95
C GLY A 96 -16.47 2.28 3.65
N TYR A 97 -15.20 2.55 3.50
CA TYR A 97 -14.66 3.22 2.32
C TYR A 97 -13.42 2.52 1.85
N ASN A 98 -13.26 2.42 0.55
CA ASN A 98 -12.01 1.97 -0.06
C ASN A 98 -11.17 3.21 -0.33
N VAL A 99 -9.94 3.20 0.14
CA VAL A 99 -9.07 4.37 0.05
C VAL A 99 -7.79 3.99 -0.67
N ALA A 100 -7.43 4.77 -1.67
CA ALA A 100 -6.16 4.62 -2.37
C ALA A 100 -5.22 5.69 -1.87
N ILE A 101 -4.05 5.28 -1.41
CA ILE A 101 -3.07 6.18 -0.82
C ILE A 101 -1.75 6.03 -1.56
N TYR A 102 -1.22 7.15 -2.02
CA TYR A 102 0.06 7.21 -2.75
C TYR A 102 1.16 7.58 -1.76
N PHE A 103 2.29 6.87 -1.80
CA PHE A 103 3.44 7.21 -0.96
C PHE A 103 4.11 8.43 -1.55
N ASN A 104 3.95 9.59 -0.93
CA ASN A 104 4.53 10.81 -1.47
C ASN A 104 5.86 11.19 -0.82
N ASP A 105 6.20 10.54 0.28
CA ASP A 105 7.47 10.80 0.95
C ASP A 105 7.88 9.55 1.70
N ILE A 106 8.85 8.82 1.16
CA ILE A 106 9.31 7.57 1.74
C ILE A 106 10.82 7.50 1.59
N GLN A 107 11.49 7.06 2.66
CA GLN A 107 12.94 6.94 2.62
C GLN A 107 13.34 5.74 1.77
N LYS A 108 14.54 5.83 1.22
CA LYS A 108 15.03 4.80 0.31
C LYS A 108 15.00 3.41 0.94
N ARG A 109 15.43 3.29 2.19
CA ARG A 109 15.45 1.99 2.85
C ARG A 109 14.06 1.39 2.93
N ASP A 110 13.08 2.21 3.29
CA ASP A 110 11.71 1.73 3.43
C ASP A 110 11.13 1.37 2.07
N ALA A 111 11.43 2.16 1.05
CA ALA A 111 10.98 1.84 -0.30
C ALA A 111 11.58 0.53 -0.77
N GLU A 112 12.82 0.26 -0.41
CA GLU A 112 13.47 -0.98 -0.79
C GLU A 112 12.85 -2.19 -0.08
N TYR A 113 12.43 -2.03 1.16
CA TYR A 113 11.73 -3.10 1.86
C TYR A 113 10.43 -3.45 1.13
N ILE A 114 9.69 -2.44 0.70
CA ILE A 114 8.45 -2.69 -0.02
C ILE A 114 8.73 -3.41 -1.33
N THR A 115 9.73 -2.93 -2.06
CA THR A 115 10.10 -3.55 -3.33
C THR A 115 10.50 -5.01 -3.13
N GLU A 116 11.30 -5.27 -2.10
CA GLU A 116 11.74 -6.62 -1.81
C GLU A 116 10.55 -7.52 -1.48
N TYR A 117 9.64 -7.01 -0.66
CA TYR A 117 8.47 -7.79 -0.28
C TYR A 117 7.63 -8.13 -1.51
N ILE A 118 7.38 -7.15 -2.36
CA ILE A 118 6.58 -7.37 -3.55
C ILE A 118 7.24 -8.39 -4.47
N ASN A 119 8.54 -8.26 -4.66
CA ASN A 119 9.26 -9.20 -5.50
C ASN A 119 9.16 -10.62 -4.97
N LEU A 120 9.27 -10.78 -3.65
CA LEU A 120 9.15 -12.11 -3.06
C LEU A 120 7.76 -12.68 -3.29
N MET A 121 6.72 -11.86 -3.15
CA MET A 121 5.37 -12.35 -3.35
C MET A 121 5.12 -12.71 -4.81
N LEU A 122 5.71 -11.99 -5.74
CA LEU A 122 5.51 -12.25 -7.14
C LEU A 122 6.29 -13.46 -7.63
N THR A 123 7.42 -13.74 -7.00
CA THR A 123 8.27 -14.83 -7.46
C THR A 123 8.03 -16.14 -6.73
N GLN A 124 7.10 -16.17 -5.78
CA GLN A 124 6.80 -17.40 -5.04
C GLN A 124 5.32 -17.70 -5.07
N PRO A 125 4.68 -17.66 -6.23
CA PRO A 125 3.24 -17.89 -6.27
C PRO A 125 2.88 -19.32 -5.90
N ASN A 126 3.76 -20.28 -6.13
CA ASN A 126 3.46 -21.66 -5.82
C ASN A 126 3.36 -21.92 -4.33
N GLU A 127 4.09 -21.21 -3.55
CA GLU A 127 4.00 -21.37 -2.12
C GLU A 127 2.64 -20.97 -1.59
N ARG A 128 2.03 -19.99 -2.22
CA ARG A 128 0.71 -19.58 -1.80
C ARG A 128 -0.34 -20.60 -2.16
N LEU A 129 -0.10 -21.31 -3.24
CA LEU A 129 -1.04 -22.33 -3.67
C LEU A 129 -0.90 -23.59 -2.85
N SER A 130 0.22 -23.77 -2.26
CA SER A 130 0.44 -24.92 -1.41
C SER A 130 -0.13 -24.68 -0.05
#